data_2e3b049097f2b84ad4e33da9d5fad63c
#
_entry.id   2e3b049097f2b84ad4e33da9d5fad63c
#
_cell.length_a   1.000
_cell.length_b   1.000
_cell.length_c   1.000
_cell.angle_alpha   90.00
_cell.angle_beta   90.00
_cell.angle_gamma   90.00
#
_symmetry.space_group_name_H-M   'P 1'
#
loop_
_entity.id
_entity.type
_entity.pdbx_description
1 polymer ?
#
loop_
_entity_poly.entity_id
_entity_poly.type
_entity_poly.pdbx_seq_one_letter_code
_entity_poly.pdbx_strand_id
1 'polypeptide(L)'
;MRSFLRSYRPLLALFVVLVAFGVTFVWPRDNALDFDIDGSPRAQAARQQEAYDLRRLRVLSRVILKVKDAYVEPERVDARRMLLGGLNSIQRQVAPVLVHYRENDPDVELTLYDKKAKFRVDDVPAPWQLTQRFKDIFGFLQDNLREEDLDLRDVEYAAVNGMLRTLDPH
;
A
#
# COMPACT_ATOMS: atom_id res chain seq x y z
N MET A 1 -14.87 50.20 47.42
CA MET A 1 -14.50 48.86 46.93
C MET A 1 -14.30 48.74 45.40
N ARG A 2 -14.42 49.79 44.62
CA ARG A 2 -14.29 49.74 43.15
C ARG A 2 -12.91 50.15 42.59
N SER A 3 -11.99 50.63 43.40
CA SER A 3 -10.67 51.06 42.92
C SER A 3 -9.58 49.98 42.96
N PHE A 4 -9.75 48.92 43.72
CA PHE A 4 -8.76 47.87 43.85
C PHE A 4 -8.68 46.94 42.61
N LEU A 5 -9.77 46.76 41.88
CA LEU A 5 -9.80 45.92 40.71
C LEU A 5 -9.14 46.51 39.44
N ARG A 6 -8.87 47.83 39.45
CA ARG A 6 -8.31 48.51 38.28
C ARG A 6 -6.77 48.33 38.18
N SER A 7 -6.11 48.11 39.30
CA SER A 7 -4.65 47.91 39.34
C SER A 7 -4.18 46.52 38.94
N TYR A 8 -5.06 45.50 39.02
CA TYR A 8 -4.70 44.10 38.70
C TYR A 8 -5.09 43.67 37.31
N ARG A 9 -5.73 44.56 36.54
CA ARG A 9 -6.11 44.26 35.14
C ARG A 9 -4.94 43.80 34.26
N PRO A 10 -3.77 44.45 34.27
CA PRO A 10 -2.62 43.99 33.47
C PRO A 10 -2.07 42.64 33.96
N LEU A 11 -2.09 42.42 35.29
CA LEU A 11 -1.64 41.15 35.87
C LEU A 11 -2.58 39.98 35.53
N LEU A 12 -3.88 40.24 35.52
CA LEU A 12 -4.88 39.26 35.14
C LEU A 12 -4.84 38.93 33.66
N ALA A 13 -4.59 39.93 32.81
CA ALA A 13 -4.36 39.73 31.39
C ALA A 13 -3.09 38.92 31.12
N LEU A 14 -1.99 39.16 31.83
CA LEU A 14 -0.75 38.43 31.76
C LEU A 14 -0.96 36.97 32.19
N PHE A 15 -1.72 36.73 33.27
CA PHE A 15 -2.02 35.39 33.76
C PHE A 15 -2.87 34.59 32.74
N VAL A 16 -3.87 35.22 32.11
CA VAL A 16 -4.69 34.57 31.07
C VAL A 16 -3.82 34.20 29.85
N VAL A 17 -2.90 35.09 29.45
CA VAL A 17 -1.97 34.81 28.33
C VAL A 17 -1.01 33.68 28.70
N LEU A 18 -0.49 33.64 29.92
CA LEU A 18 0.38 32.54 30.39
C LEU A 18 -0.35 31.20 30.48
N VAL A 19 -1.60 31.20 30.95
CA VAL A 19 -2.44 30.00 31.00
C VAL A 19 -2.78 29.52 29.57
N ALA A 20 -3.14 30.44 28.67
CA ALA A 20 -3.39 30.11 27.26
C ALA A 20 -2.14 29.55 26.57
N PHE A 21 -0.97 30.13 26.85
CA PHE A 21 0.32 29.62 26.34
C PHE A 21 0.68 28.25 26.94
N GLY A 22 0.45 28.07 28.25
CA GLY A 22 0.66 26.81 28.95
C GLY A 22 -0.23 25.70 28.44
N VAL A 23 -1.52 25.97 28.16
CA VAL A 23 -2.45 25.00 27.59
C VAL A 23 -2.07 24.64 26.15
N THR A 24 -1.54 25.57 25.38
CA THR A 24 -1.08 25.29 23.99
C THR A 24 0.22 24.47 23.96
N PHE A 25 1.06 24.59 24.99
CA PHE A 25 2.34 23.86 25.07
C PHE A 25 2.30 22.55 25.84
N VAL A 26 1.34 22.41 26.77
CA VAL A 26 1.19 21.22 27.67
C VAL A 26 0.15 20.23 27.15
N TRP A 27 -0.57 20.56 26.03
CA TRP A 27 -1.39 19.53 25.40
C TRP A 27 -0.46 18.43 24.90
N PRO A 28 -0.55 17.20 25.40
CA PRO A 28 0.24 16.11 24.86
C PRO A 28 -0.20 15.94 23.41
N ARG A 29 0.62 16.42 22.49
CA ARG A 29 0.61 15.91 21.13
C ARG A 29 1.07 14.46 21.28
N ASP A 30 0.18 13.51 21.03
CA ASP A 30 0.48 12.08 20.92
C ASP A 30 1.48 11.77 19.77
N ASN A 31 2.16 12.80 19.29
CA ASN A 31 3.31 12.78 18.40
C ASN A 31 4.54 13.42 19.10
N ALA A 32 4.70 13.20 20.39
CA ALA A 32 5.98 13.46 21.03
C ALA A 32 7.01 12.61 20.27
N LEU A 33 7.91 13.26 19.55
CA LEU A 33 9.13 12.67 19.03
C LEU A 33 9.89 12.16 20.24
N ASP A 34 9.68 10.89 20.55
CA ASP A 34 10.44 10.18 21.55
C ASP A 34 11.84 10.03 20.96
N PHE A 35 12.71 11.00 21.26
CA PHE A 35 14.13 10.94 20.96
C PHE A 35 14.77 9.97 21.94
N ASP A 36 14.58 8.70 21.68
CA ASP A 36 15.35 7.66 22.31
C ASP A 36 16.80 7.82 21.82
N ILE A 37 17.69 8.19 22.72
CA ILE A 37 19.09 8.60 22.43
C ILE A 37 19.90 7.47 21.77
N ASP A 38 19.38 6.23 21.81
CA ASP A 38 19.96 5.06 21.13
C ASP A 38 19.28 4.70 19.78
N GLY A 39 18.25 5.44 19.39
CA GLY A 39 17.51 5.18 18.16
C GLY A 39 17.91 6.09 17.02
N SER A 40 18.80 5.66 16.15
CA SER A 40 18.97 6.34 14.88
C SER A 40 17.62 6.46 14.16
N PRO A 41 17.34 7.57 13.42
CA PRO A 41 16.09 7.71 12.65
C PRO A 41 15.81 6.52 11.68
N ARG A 42 16.88 5.82 11.29
CA ARG A 42 16.80 4.57 10.54
C ARG A 42 16.21 3.40 11.33
N ALA A 43 16.49 3.28 12.63
CA ALA A 43 15.97 2.21 13.46
C ALA A 43 14.47 2.39 13.77
N GLN A 44 13.99 3.63 13.88
CA GLN A 44 12.57 3.93 14.03
C GLN A 44 11.79 3.77 12.74
N ALA A 45 12.34 4.15 11.60
CA ALA A 45 11.77 3.87 10.29
C ALA A 45 11.70 2.36 10.02
N ALA A 46 12.69 1.58 10.48
CA ALA A 46 12.68 0.12 10.37
C ALA A 46 11.66 -0.55 11.32
N ARG A 47 11.41 0.01 12.51
CA ARG A 47 10.39 -0.52 13.45
C ARG A 47 8.96 -0.14 13.04
N GLN A 48 8.74 0.97 12.35
CA GLN A 48 7.45 1.36 11.77
C GLN A 48 7.18 0.73 10.40
N GLN A 49 8.10 -0.02 9.87
CA GLN A 49 7.86 -0.89 8.74
C GLN A 49 7.09 -2.12 9.26
N GLU A 50 5.79 -1.92 9.61
CA GLU A 50 4.86 -3.05 9.63
C GLU A 50 5.13 -3.84 8.37
N ALA A 51 5.54 -5.11 8.54
CA ALA A 51 5.84 -6.00 7.45
C ALA A 51 4.72 -5.86 6.40
N TYR A 52 5.07 -5.47 5.20
CA TYR A 52 4.07 -5.18 4.17
C TYR A 52 3.30 -6.46 3.85
N ASP A 53 2.01 -6.42 4.02
CA ASP A 53 1.14 -7.57 3.77
C ASP A 53 0.53 -7.46 2.37
N LEU A 54 1.09 -8.22 1.43
CA LEU A 54 0.61 -8.31 0.04
C LEU A 54 -0.85 -8.76 -0.06
N ARG A 55 -1.32 -9.60 0.87
CA ARG A 55 -2.70 -10.10 0.88
C ARG A 55 -3.74 -9.01 1.10
N ARG A 56 -3.33 -7.87 1.68
CA ARG A 56 -4.21 -6.72 1.89
C ARG A 56 -4.53 -5.96 0.62
N LEU A 57 -3.75 -6.12 -0.45
CA LEU A 57 -3.95 -5.46 -1.75
C LEU A 57 -4.22 -3.96 -1.62
N ARG A 58 -3.41 -3.25 -0.81
CA ARG A 58 -3.69 -1.87 -0.41
C ARG A 58 -3.81 -0.90 -1.58
N VAL A 59 -2.98 -1.05 -2.58
CA VAL A 59 -2.94 -0.22 -3.78
C VAL A 59 -3.76 -0.86 -4.90
N LEU A 60 -3.53 -2.13 -5.17
CA LEU A 60 -4.10 -2.85 -6.30
C LEU A 60 -5.64 -2.85 -6.28
N SER A 61 -6.27 -3.12 -5.12
CA SER A 61 -7.72 -3.11 -5.01
C SER A 61 -8.34 -1.73 -5.30
N ARG A 62 -7.68 -0.64 -4.84
CA ARG A 62 -8.11 0.73 -5.12
C ARG A 62 -7.99 1.07 -6.60
N VAL A 63 -6.91 0.62 -7.24
CA VAL A 63 -6.68 0.86 -8.67
C VAL A 63 -7.71 0.09 -9.50
N ILE A 64 -7.97 -1.18 -9.19
CA ILE A 64 -9.01 -1.97 -9.88
C ILE A 64 -10.38 -1.30 -9.77
N LEU A 65 -10.74 -0.82 -8.57
CA LEU A 65 -11.99 -0.11 -8.37
C LEU A 65 -12.04 1.17 -9.22
N LYS A 66 -10.94 1.94 -9.22
CA LYS A 66 -10.87 3.17 -10.01
C LYS A 66 -10.95 2.92 -11.52
N VAL A 67 -10.31 1.86 -12.03
CA VAL A 67 -10.42 1.45 -13.43
C VAL A 67 -11.87 1.11 -13.75
N LYS A 68 -12.52 0.29 -12.92
CA LYS A 68 -13.93 -0.07 -13.10
C LYS A 68 -14.86 1.15 -13.18
N ASP A 69 -14.66 2.13 -12.29
CA ASP A 69 -15.62 3.22 -12.09
C ASP A 69 -15.36 4.43 -13.01
N ALA A 70 -14.12 4.62 -13.47
CA ALA A 70 -13.72 5.85 -14.13
C ALA A 70 -12.88 5.68 -15.39
N TYR A 71 -12.68 4.44 -15.89
CA TYR A 71 -11.94 4.28 -17.12
C TYR A 71 -12.81 4.70 -18.33
N VAL A 72 -12.23 5.51 -19.21
CA VAL A 72 -12.97 6.19 -20.31
C VAL A 72 -13.48 5.22 -21.37
N GLU A 73 -12.78 4.10 -21.58
CA GLU A 73 -13.10 3.08 -22.59
C GLU A 73 -13.34 1.72 -21.92
N PRO A 74 -14.52 1.48 -21.33
CA PRO A 74 -14.82 0.26 -20.59
C PRO A 74 -14.63 -1.03 -21.39
N GLU A 75 -14.81 -0.98 -22.69
CA GLU A 75 -14.62 -2.11 -23.62
C GLU A 75 -13.17 -2.57 -23.73
N ARG A 76 -12.20 -1.76 -23.33
CA ARG A 76 -10.79 -2.15 -23.25
C ARG A 76 -10.42 -2.84 -21.94
N VAL A 77 -11.32 -2.84 -20.98
CA VAL A 77 -11.09 -3.45 -19.66
C VAL A 77 -11.25 -4.97 -19.77
N ASP A 78 -10.18 -5.64 -20.13
CA ASP A 78 -10.07 -7.10 -20.15
C ASP A 78 -9.35 -7.56 -18.87
N ALA A 79 -10.11 -8.14 -17.94
CA ALA A 79 -9.60 -8.56 -16.64
C ALA A 79 -8.53 -9.66 -16.75
N ARG A 80 -8.66 -10.60 -17.70
CA ARG A 80 -7.64 -11.62 -17.95
C ARG A 80 -6.34 -10.98 -18.44
N ARG A 81 -6.44 -10.09 -19.42
CA ARG A 81 -5.29 -9.37 -19.97
C ARG A 81 -4.61 -8.53 -18.90
N MET A 82 -5.38 -7.86 -18.05
CA MET A 82 -4.87 -7.09 -16.91
C MET A 82 -4.13 -7.99 -15.91
N LEU A 83 -4.68 -9.15 -15.57
CA LEU A 83 -4.03 -10.11 -14.69
C LEU A 83 -2.68 -10.58 -15.25
N LEU A 84 -2.67 -11.03 -16.50
CA LEU A 84 -1.44 -11.49 -17.16
C LEU A 84 -0.41 -10.37 -17.31
N GLY A 85 -0.85 -9.15 -17.62
CA GLY A 85 0.01 -7.97 -17.65
C GLY A 85 0.67 -7.68 -16.32
N GLY A 86 -0.09 -7.78 -15.23
CA GLY A 86 0.41 -7.66 -13.86
C GLY A 86 1.45 -8.73 -13.53
N LEU A 87 1.16 -9.99 -13.83
CA LEU A 87 2.06 -11.12 -13.58
C LEU A 87 3.36 -11.00 -14.38
N ASN A 88 3.29 -10.64 -15.65
CA ASN A 88 4.47 -10.42 -16.48
C ASN A 88 5.34 -9.27 -15.94
N SER A 89 4.74 -8.25 -15.34
CA SER A 89 5.48 -7.16 -14.72
C SER A 89 6.16 -7.60 -13.43
N ILE A 90 5.50 -8.42 -12.60
CA ILE A 90 6.12 -9.04 -11.42
C ILE A 90 7.33 -9.87 -11.85
N GLN A 91 7.19 -10.76 -12.84
CA GLN A 91 8.31 -11.57 -13.35
C GLN A 91 9.51 -10.75 -13.78
N ARG A 92 9.29 -9.58 -14.39
CA ARG A 92 10.41 -8.70 -14.81
C ARG A 92 11.12 -8.02 -13.65
N GLN A 93 10.43 -7.80 -12.54
CA GLN A 93 10.96 -7.06 -11.40
C GLN A 93 11.45 -7.97 -10.29
N VAL A 94 10.89 -9.16 -10.18
CA VAL A 94 11.16 -10.13 -9.10
C VAL A 94 11.86 -11.34 -9.69
N ALA A 95 13.17 -11.33 -9.67
CA ALA A 95 14.01 -12.33 -10.35
C ALA A 95 13.64 -13.80 -10.11
N PRO A 96 13.27 -14.26 -8.89
CA PRO A 96 12.94 -15.66 -8.66
C PRO A 96 11.54 -16.05 -9.17
N VAL A 97 10.71 -15.12 -9.67
CA VAL A 97 9.36 -15.41 -10.16
C VAL A 97 9.39 -15.71 -11.64
N LEU A 98 8.88 -16.89 -12.03
CA LEU A 98 8.65 -17.26 -13.41
C LEU A 98 7.15 -17.47 -13.63
N VAL A 99 6.65 -16.94 -14.74
CA VAL A 99 5.24 -17.03 -15.14
C VAL A 99 5.12 -17.80 -16.44
N HIS A 100 4.40 -18.92 -16.42
CA HIS A 100 4.19 -19.77 -17.58
C HIS A 100 2.70 -19.86 -17.92
N TYR A 101 2.35 -19.45 -19.10
CA TYR A 101 0.98 -19.60 -19.65
C TYR A 101 1.05 -19.68 -21.18
N ARG A 102 0.02 -20.27 -21.76
CA ARG A 102 -0.26 -20.19 -23.20
C ARG A 102 -1.46 -19.28 -23.42
N GLU A 103 -1.56 -18.73 -24.60
CA GLU A 103 -2.55 -17.70 -24.92
C GLU A 103 -4.01 -18.10 -24.60
N ASN A 104 -4.35 -19.38 -24.81
CA ASN A 104 -5.69 -19.91 -24.59
C ASN A 104 -5.80 -20.84 -23.38
N ASP A 105 -4.77 -20.99 -22.57
CA ASP A 105 -4.84 -21.84 -21.39
C ASP A 105 -5.72 -21.21 -20.32
N PRO A 106 -6.59 -22.01 -19.66
CA PRO A 106 -7.41 -21.50 -18.57
C PRO A 106 -6.59 -21.18 -17.31
N ASP A 107 -5.37 -21.68 -17.24
CA ASP A 107 -4.53 -21.58 -16.06
C ASP A 107 -3.21 -20.86 -16.39
N VAL A 108 -2.65 -20.19 -15.38
CA VAL A 108 -1.27 -19.70 -15.35
C VAL A 108 -0.51 -20.45 -14.27
N GLU A 109 0.69 -20.93 -14.59
CA GLU A 109 1.61 -21.53 -13.61
C GLU A 109 2.63 -20.48 -13.17
N LEU A 110 2.72 -20.25 -11.87
CA LEU A 110 3.78 -19.50 -11.25
C LEU A 110 4.81 -20.45 -10.64
N THR A 111 6.07 -20.21 -10.94
CA THR A 111 7.19 -20.88 -10.29
C THR A 111 7.96 -19.84 -9.48
N LEU A 112 8.22 -20.15 -8.22
CA LEU A 112 8.99 -19.33 -7.30
C LEU A 112 10.02 -20.23 -6.60
N TYR A 113 11.29 -20.07 -6.97
CA TYR A 113 12.37 -21.00 -6.62
C TYR A 113 12.02 -22.44 -7.08
N ASP A 114 11.85 -23.37 -6.13
CA ASP A 114 11.47 -24.76 -6.32
C ASP A 114 9.95 -25.03 -6.22
N LYS A 115 9.17 -24.00 -5.87
CA LYS A 115 7.72 -24.13 -5.66
C LYS A 115 6.93 -23.69 -6.88
N LYS A 116 5.86 -24.44 -7.16
CA LYS A 116 4.95 -24.18 -8.28
C LYS A 116 3.53 -24.10 -7.79
N ALA A 117 2.76 -23.16 -8.36
CA ALA A 117 1.34 -23.05 -8.13
C ALA A 117 0.62 -22.71 -9.43
N LYS A 118 -0.59 -23.23 -9.60
CA LYS A 118 -1.45 -22.94 -10.75
C LYS A 118 -2.65 -22.11 -10.31
N PHE A 119 -2.95 -21.09 -11.09
CA PHE A 119 -4.06 -20.18 -10.85
C PHE A 119 -4.93 -20.11 -12.11
N ARG A 120 -6.24 -20.24 -11.92
CA ARG A 120 -7.18 -20.11 -13.01
C ARG A 120 -7.31 -18.64 -13.45
N VAL A 121 -7.35 -18.40 -14.77
CA VAL A 121 -7.40 -17.06 -15.36
C VAL A 121 -8.49 -16.87 -16.41
N ASP A 122 -9.21 -17.92 -16.76
CA ASP A 122 -10.31 -17.90 -17.73
C ASP A 122 -11.64 -17.43 -17.13
N ASP A 123 -11.82 -17.57 -15.81
CA ASP A 123 -13.02 -17.24 -15.07
C ASP A 123 -12.94 -15.88 -14.37
N VAL A 124 -12.36 -14.87 -15.04
CA VAL A 124 -12.23 -13.51 -14.50
C VAL A 124 -13.03 -12.51 -15.34
N PRO A 125 -14.38 -12.68 -15.48
CA PRO A 125 -15.20 -11.79 -16.29
C PRO A 125 -15.42 -10.42 -15.63
N ALA A 126 -15.06 -10.26 -14.36
CA ALA A 126 -15.38 -9.06 -13.63
C ALA A 126 -14.22 -8.56 -12.73
N PRO A 127 -14.11 -7.23 -12.54
CA PRO A 127 -13.01 -6.62 -11.77
C PRO A 127 -12.86 -7.14 -10.33
N TRP A 128 -13.94 -7.52 -9.64
CA TRP A 128 -13.81 -8.07 -8.27
C TRP A 128 -13.15 -9.45 -8.25
N GLN A 129 -13.35 -10.26 -9.30
CA GLN A 129 -12.67 -11.55 -9.44
C GLN A 129 -11.19 -11.38 -9.70
N LEU A 130 -10.81 -10.34 -10.45
CA LEU A 130 -9.41 -9.93 -10.61
C LEU A 130 -8.75 -9.66 -9.26
N THR A 131 -9.43 -8.94 -8.36
CA THR A 131 -8.94 -8.70 -7.01
C THR A 131 -8.72 -10.00 -6.23
N GLN A 132 -9.68 -10.93 -6.32
CA GLN A 132 -9.55 -12.22 -5.65
C GLN A 132 -8.39 -13.06 -6.21
N ARG A 133 -8.20 -13.09 -7.53
CA ARG A 133 -7.06 -13.78 -8.15
C ARG A 133 -5.72 -13.20 -7.70
N PHE A 134 -5.58 -11.89 -7.69
CA PHE A 134 -4.36 -11.28 -7.17
C PHE A 134 -4.14 -11.59 -5.69
N LYS A 135 -5.19 -11.67 -4.88
CA LYS A 135 -5.09 -12.05 -3.47
C LYS A 135 -4.53 -13.46 -3.30
N ASP A 136 -5.01 -14.42 -4.09
CA ASP A 136 -4.54 -15.80 -4.06
C ASP A 136 -3.06 -15.90 -4.50
N ILE A 137 -2.70 -15.20 -5.58
CA ILE A 137 -1.34 -15.14 -6.11
C ILE A 137 -0.40 -14.45 -5.12
N PHE A 138 -0.79 -13.32 -4.55
CA PHE A 138 0.01 -12.59 -3.58
C PHE A 138 0.18 -13.37 -2.27
N GLY A 139 -0.84 -14.17 -1.90
CA GLY A 139 -0.71 -15.12 -0.81
C GLY A 139 0.42 -16.11 -1.06
N PHE A 140 0.44 -16.74 -2.25
CA PHE A 140 1.51 -17.66 -2.64
C PHE A 140 2.88 -16.97 -2.68
N LEU A 141 2.97 -15.75 -3.24
CA LEU A 141 4.22 -15.00 -3.30
C LEU A 141 4.72 -14.64 -1.90
N GLN A 142 3.85 -14.11 -1.03
CA GLN A 142 4.22 -13.71 0.33
C GLN A 142 4.69 -14.87 1.19
N ASP A 143 4.05 -16.05 1.04
CA ASP A 143 4.42 -17.24 1.82
C ASP A 143 5.75 -17.87 1.39
N ASN A 144 6.23 -17.52 0.19
CA ASN A 144 7.36 -18.20 -0.42
C ASN A 144 8.50 -17.28 -0.86
N LEU A 145 8.31 -15.95 -0.92
CA LEU A 145 9.39 -14.99 -1.12
C LEU A 145 10.26 -14.90 0.14
N ARG A 146 11.58 -14.78 -0.06
CA ARG A 146 12.53 -14.51 1.01
C ARG A 146 12.60 -13.01 1.24
N GLU A 147 12.41 -12.57 2.48
CA GLU A 147 12.35 -11.15 2.86
C GLU A 147 13.66 -10.38 2.60
N GLU A 148 14.78 -11.09 2.46
CA GLU A 148 16.10 -10.50 2.28
C GLU A 148 16.31 -9.85 0.89
N ASP A 149 15.48 -10.22 -0.09
CA ASP A 149 15.75 -9.92 -1.49
C ASP A 149 14.87 -8.79 -2.06
N LEU A 150 13.74 -8.42 -1.42
CA LEU A 150 12.77 -7.53 -2.05
C LEU A 150 11.80 -6.87 -1.07
N ASP A 151 11.51 -5.58 -1.29
CA ASP A 151 10.36 -4.93 -0.65
C ASP A 151 9.06 -5.45 -1.31
N LEU A 152 8.19 -6.08 -0.50
CA LEU A 152 6.89 -6.60 -0.97
C LEU A 152 6.00 -5.52 -1.60
N ARG A 153 6.23 -4.24 -1.27
CA ARG A 153 5.56 -3.11 -1.95
C ARG A 153 5.87 -3.08 -3.43
N ASP A 154 7.12 -3.35 -3.80
CA ASP A 154 7.55 -3.34 -5.19
C ASP A 154 6.85 -4.43 -6.00
N VAL A 155 6.51 -5.56 -5.39
CA VAL A 155 5.70 -6.62 -6.01
C VAL A 155 4.31 -6.11 -6.34
N GLU A 156 3.64 -5.44 -5.39
CA GLU A 156 2.31 -4.88 -5.62
C GLU A 156 2.34 -3.76 -6.67
N TYR A 157 3.33 -2.87 -6.61
CA TYR A 157 3.49 -1.81 -7.61
C TYR A 157 3.82 -2.36 -9.01
N ALA A 158 4.64 -3.43 -9.09
CA ALA A 158 4.90 -4.09 -10.36
C ALA A 158 3.62 -4.65 -10.98
N ALA A 159 2.78 -5.31 -10.18
CA ALA A 159 1.50 -5.82 -10.63
C ALA A 159 0.57 -4.70 -11.13
N VAL A 160 0.43 -3.64 -10.35
CA VAL A 160 -0.40 -2.48 -10.70
C VAL A 160 0.07 -1.84 -12.02
N ASN A 161 1.37 -1.58 -12.14
CA ASN A 161 1.92 -0.98 -13.36
C ASN A 161 1.74 -1.88 -14.59
N GLY A 162 1.95 -3.20 -14.43
CA GLY A 162 1.75 -4.15 -15.51
C GLY A 162 0.29 -4.25 -15.93
N MET A 163 -0.62 -4.23 -14.98
CA MET A 163 -2.06 -4.21 -15.21
C MET A 163 -2.49 -2.96 -15.98
N LEU A 164 -2.06 -1.77 -15.54
CA LEU A 164 -2.44 -0.50 -16.17
C LEU A 164 -1.88 -0.36 -17.59
N ARG A 165 -0.68 -0.88 -17.87
CA ARG A 165 -0.10 -0.88 -19.22
C ARG A 165 -0.92 -1.66 -20.25
N THR A 166 -1.82 -2.54 -19.82
CA THR A 166 -2.71 -3.25 -20.75
C THR A 166 -3.89 -2.40 -21.21
N LEU A 167 -4.21 -1.36 -20.46
CA LEU A 167 -5.28 -0.42 -20.78
C LEU A 167 -4.79 0.67 -21.73
N ASP A 168 -3.60 1.21 -21.47
CA ASP A 168 -2.96 2.23 -22.28
C ASP A 168 -1.50 1.82 -22.55
N PRO A 169 -1.21 1.31 -23.78
CA PRO A 169 0.13 0.85 -24.15
C PRO A 169 1.13 1.98 -24.49
N HIS A 170 0.73 3.26 -24.39
CA HIS A 170 1.57 4.41 -24.73
C HIS A 170 2.37 4.97 -23.56
#